data_0f4c12064f3b1e37a6820e1e664bd055
#
_entry.id   0f4c12064f3b1e37a6820e1e664bd055
#
_cell.length_a   1.000
_cell.length_b   1.000
_cell.length_c   1.000
_cell.angle_alpha   90.00
_cell.angle_beta   90.00
_cell.angle_gamma   90.00
#
_symmetry.space_group_name_H-M   'P 1'
#
loop_
_entity.id
_entity.type
_entity.pdbx_description
1 polymer ?
#
loop_
_entity_poly.entity_id
_entity_poly.type
_entity_poly.pdbx_seq_one_letter_code
_entity_poly.pdbx_strand_id
1 'polypeptide(L)'
;MKKEELKEQLTEWRHYLHEHPESAFEETGTAAFVAEKLREMGIEVETGIGKTGVVGTLKVGDGKGVIGLRADMDCICLQEAADGLPYKSQTPNRMHACGHDGHTTTLLGAAKILAESKDFSGTVRFVFQPAEEPGHGSKAMIDDGFFDRFPVDEMYGLHNMPQYPAGTIAMRAGGIMASEDNFTIRIKGKGGHASAPDVVRDPLVTAAEIVCAL
;
A
#
# COMPACT_ATOMS: atom_id res chain seq x y z
N MET A 1 -9.52 1.39 26.31
CA MET A 1 -9.61 2.77 25.74
C MET A 1 -11.05 3.09 25.32
N LYS A 2 -11.51 4.34 25.44
CA LYS A 2 -12.83 4.77 24.95
C LYS A 2 -12.80 4.86 23.41
N LYS A 3 -13.94 4.61 22.77
CA LYS A 3 -14.05 4.62 21.30
C LYS A 3 -13.69 5.98 20.68
N GLU A 4 -14.08 7.07 21.34
CA GLU A 4 -13.79 8.44 20.91
C GLU A 4 -12.29 8.75 20.98
N GLU A 5 -11.61 8.35 22.05
CA GLU A 5 -10.15 8.52 22.21
C GLU A 5 -9.37 7.77 21.12
N LEU A 6 -9.80 6.54 20.79
CA LEU A 6 -9.21 5.78 19.70
C LEU A 6 -9.41 6.50 18.36
N LYS A 7 -10.63 6.99 18.10
CA LYS A 7 -10.95 7.70 16.86
C LYS A 7 -10.09 8.96 16.70
N GLU A 8 -9.93 9.76 17.74
CA GLU A 8 -9.11 10.96 17.72
C GLU A 8 -7.65 10.59 17.40
N GLN A 9 -7.10 9.61 18.09
CA GLN A 9 -5.72 9.14 17.87
C GLN A 9 -5.51 8.61 16.44
N LEU A 10 -6.44 7.81 15.90
CA LEU A 10 -6.35 7.31 14.54
C LEU A 10 -6.48 8.44 13.51
N THR A 11 -7.29 9.46 13.80
CA THR A 11 -7.39 10.65 12.95
C THR A 11 -6.07 11.41 12.90
N GLU A 12 -5.40 11.61 14.04
CA GLU A 12 -4.09 12.25 14.12
C GLU A 12 -3.03 11.45 13.34
N TRP A 13 -2.97 10.14 13.52
CA TRP A 13 -2.03 9.29 12.79
C TRP A 13 -2.25 9.31 11.29
N ARG A 14 -3.52 9.24 10.85
CA ARG A 14 -3.86 9.33 9.44
C ARG A 14 -3.49 10.68 8.84
N HIS A 15 -3.75 11.80 9.55
CA HIS A 15 -3.37 13.13 9.08
C HIS A 15 -1.85 13.27 8.99
N TYR A 16 -1.11 12.79 9.98
CA TYR A 16 0.36 12.79 9.94
C TYR A 16 0.90 12.04 8.72
N LEU A 17 0.41 10.83 8.46
CA LEU A 17 0.83 10.03 7.30
C LEU A 17 0.46 10.73 5.98
N HIS A 18 -0.72 11.34 5.91
CA HIS A 18 -1.16 12.08 4.73
C HIS A 18 -0.31 13.30 4.42
N GLU A 19 0.14 14.01 5.46
CA GLU A 19 1.04 15.16 5.34
C GLU A 19 2.46 14.78 4.87
N HIS A 20 2.90 13.56 5.16
CA HIS A 20 4.26 13.08 4.95
C HIS A 20 4.31 11.85 4.03
N PRO A 21 3.73 11.92 2.82
CA PRO A 21 3.69 10.78 1.91
C PRO A 21 5.06 10.49 1.32
N GLU A 22 5.39 9.20 1.26
CA GLU A 22 6.64 8.68 0.70
C GLU A 22 6.36 7.70 -0.43
N SER A 23 7.17 7.74 -1.49
CA SER A 23 7.02 6.87 -2.67
C SER A 23 7.52 5.46 -2.41
N ALA A 24 7.18 4.57 -3.33
CA ALA A 24 7.59 3.17 -3.34
C ALA A 24 9.09 2.96 -3.04
N PHE A 25 9.39 2.15 -2.04
CA PHE A 25 10.73 1.86 -1.50
C PHE A 25 11.49 3.06 -0.89
N GLU A 26 10.81 4.17 -0.67
CA GLU A 26 11.32 5.35 0.03
C GLU A 26 10.57 5.62 1.34
N GLU A 27 9.67 4.72 1.77
CA GLU A 27 8.76 4.84 2.91
C GLU A 27 9.51 4.71 4.26
N THR A 28 10.64 5.38 4.40
CA THR A 28 11.52 5.25 5.58
C THR A 28 10.94 5.92 6.82
N GLY A 29 10.33 7.09 6.65
CA GLY A 29 9.64 7.82 7.72
C GLY A 29 8.35 7.13 8.13
N THR A 30 7.56 6.67 7.16
CA THR A 30 6.34 5.89 7.37
C THR A 30 6.64 4.59 8.11
N ALA A 31 7.66 3.84 7.68
CA ALA A 31 8.10 2.61 8.33
C ALA A 31 8.59 2.86 9.78
N ALA A 32 9.33 3.94 10.01
CA ALA A 32 9.78 4.32 11.35
C ALA A 32 8.60 4.67 12.25
N PHE A 33 7.64 5.45 11.76
CA PHE A 33 6.41 5.79 12.47
C PHE A 33 5.60 4.54 12.85
N VAL A 34 5.36 3.65 11.90
CA VAL A 34 4.65 2.39 12.13
C VAL A 34 5.37 1.55 13.19
N ALA A 35 6.68 1.38 13.05
CA ALA A 35 7.48 0.61 13.98
C ALA A 35 7.46 1.19 15.39
N GLU A 36 7.49 2.51 15.53
CA GLU A 36 7.37 3.21 16.81
C GLU A 36 6.01 2.92 17.46
N LYS A 37 4.90 3.11 16.72
CA LYS A 37 3.56 2.89 17.26
C LYS A 37 3.32 1.45 17.68
N LEU A 38 3.80 0.48 16.91
CA LEU A 38 3.71 -0.94 17.29
C LEU A 38 4.51 -1.24 18.57
N ARG A 39 5.73 -0.69 18.71
CA ARG A 39 6.55 -0.88 19.93
C ARG A 39 5.91 -0.23 21.16
N GLU A 40 5.29 0.95 21.02
CA GLU A 40 4.52 1.60 22.10
C GLU A 40 3.37 0.70 22.61
N MET A 41 2.80 -0.13 21.74
CA MET A 41 1.76 -1.12 22.08
C MET A 41 2.34 -2.43 22.68
N GLY A 42 3.65 -2.56 22.81
CA GLY A 42 4.32 -3.77 23.30
C GLY A 42 4.34 -4.92 22.27
N ILE A 43 4.20 -4.61 20.99
CA ILE A 43 4.27 -5.57 19.90
C ILE A 43 5.73 -5.73 19.47
N GLU A 44 6.17 -6.95 19.22
CA GLU A 44 7.51 -7.23 18.66
C GLU A 44 7.55 -6.78 17.21
N VAL A 45 8.63 -6.06 16.81
CA VAL A 45 8.70 -5.40 15.48
C VAL A 45 10.01 -5.70 14.78
N GLU A 46 9.90 -6.18 13.56
CA GLU A 46 11.00 -6.23 12.59
C GLU A 46 10.76 -5.24 11.45
N THR A 47 11.83 -4.59 11.00
CA THR A 47 11.80 -3.57 9.95
C THR A 47 12.77 -3.93 8.82
N GLY A 48 12.59 -3.30 7.65
CA GLY A 48 13.48 -3.50 6.51
C GLY A 48 13.16 -4.74 5.68
N ILE A 49 11.98 -5.35 5.87
CA ILE A 49 11.54 -6.51 5.09
C ILE A 49 11.17 -6.06 3.69
N GLY A 50 11.86 -6.58 2.67
CA GLY A 50 11.66 -6.09 1.30
C GLY A 50 12.01 -4.60 1.16
N LYS A 51 13.06 -4.13 1.83
CA LYS A 51 13.62 -2.78 1.96
C LYS A 51 12.99 -1.95 3.08
N THR A 52 11.75 -1.50 2.96
CA THR A 52 11.10 -0.58 3.91
C THR A 52 9.92 -1.20 4.66
N GLY A 53 9.56 -2.45 4.35
CA GLY A 53 8.45 -3.13 5.01
C GLY A 53 8.66 -3.35 6.51
N VAL A 54 7.55 -3.39 7.24
CA VAL A 54 7.51 -3.58 8.69
C VAL A 54 6.60 -4.76 9.03
N VAL A 55 7.05 -5.62 9.95
CA VAL A 55 6.23 -6.72 10.47
C VAL A 55 6.16 -6.62 11.99
N GLY A 56 4.94 -6.47 12.49
CA GLY A 56 4.64 -6.59 13.91
C GLY A 56 4.16 -8.00 14.26
N THR A 57 4.56 -8.54 15.41
CA THR A 57 4.13 -9.85 15.89
C THR A 57 3.51 -9.72 17.26
N LEU A 58 2.24 -10.10 17.38
CA LEU A 58 1.53 -10.20 18.66
C LEU A 58 1.10 -11.65 18.91
N LYS A 59 1.65 -12.25 19.95
CA LYS A 59 1.29 -13.60 20.39
C LYS A 59 0.55 -13.53 21.71
N VAL A 60 -0.59 -14.21 21.78
CA VAL A 60 -1.41 -14.31 22.99
C VAL A 60 -1.77 -15.78 23.23
N GLY A 61 -1.63 -16.24 24.47
CA GLY A 61 -1.93 -17.62 24.84
C GLY A 61 -1.02 -18.65 24.17
N ASP A 62 -1.53 -19.88 24.03
CA ASP A 62 -0.81 -21.06 23.53
C ASP A 62 -1.37 -21.59 22.17
N GLY A 63 -2.34 -20.89 21.61
CA GLY A 63 -2.91 -21.20 20.30
C GLY A 63 -1.83 -21.20 19.22
N LYS A 64 -1.98 -22.11 18.24
CA LYS A 64 -0.98 -22.31 17.19
C LYS A 64 -1.33 -21.59 15.86
N GLY A 65 -2.58 -21.15 15.72
CA GLY A 65 -3.02 -20.44 14.52
C GLY A 65 -2.30 -19.09 14.35
N VAL A 66 -1.98 -18.76 13.12
CA VAL A 66 -1.28 -17.51 12.75
C VAL A 66 -2.04 -16.79 11.66
N ILE A 67 -2.49 -15.56 11.92
CA ILE A 67 -3.18 -14.71 10.95
C ILE A 67 -2.28 -13.53 10.58
N GLY A 68 -2.17 -13.24 9.28
CA GLY A 68 -1.57 -12.03 8.75
C GLY A 68 -2.63 -10.98 8.44
N LEU A 69 -2.42 -9.75 8.90
CA LEU A 69 -3.20 -8.57 8.53
C LEU A 69 -2.29 -7.61 7.78
N ARG A 70 -2.67 -7.19 6.56
CA ARG A 70 -1.84 -6.41 5.66
C ARG A 70 -2.41 -5.02 5.41
N ALA A 71 -1.53 -4.04 5.42
CA ALA A 71 -1.74 -2.71 4.84
C ALA A 71 -0.54 -2.33 3.97
N ASP A 72 -0.77 -1.48 2.99
CA ASP A 72 0.25 -0.83 2.18
C ASP A 72 0.67 0.52 2.79
N MET A 73 1.85 1.04 2.40
CA MET A 73 2.42 2.24 3.01
C MET A 73 2.79 3.35 2.03
N ASP A 74 3.03 3.03 0.76
CA ASP A 74 3.52 3.98 -0.23
C ASP A 74 2.43 4.93 -0.74
N CYS A 75 2.85 6.01 -1.38
CA CYS A 75 1.98 6.99 -1.99
C CYS A 75 2.16 7.06 -3.51
N ILE A 76 1.22 7.70 -4.18
CA ILE A 76 1.29 7.99 -5.63
C ILE A 76 2.13 9.25 -5.87
N CYS A 77 2.93 9.23 -6.95
CA CYS A 77 3.66 10.40 -7.44
C CYS A 77 2.69 11.36 -8.17
N LEU A 78 1.89 12.09 -7.40
CA LEU A 78 0.85 12.98 -7.86
C LEU A 78 0.82 14.25 -7.00
N GLN A 79 0.68 15.43 -7.64
CA GLN A 79 0.51 16.68 -6.89
C GLN A 79 -0.91 16.75 -6.32
N GLU A 80 -1.02 16.87 -5.01
CA GLU A 80 -2.31 17.06 -4.36
C GLU A 80 -2.91 18.43 -4.72
N ALA A 81 -4.11 18.41 -5.30
CA ALA A 81 -4.84 19.61 -5.74
C ALA A 81 -5.79 20.18 -4.68
N ALA A 82 -5.99 19.52 -3.55
CA ALA A 82 -6.92 19.96 -2.51
C ALA A 82 -6.45 21.26 -1.86
N ASP A 83 -7.08 22.39 -2.18
CA ASP A 83 -6.82 23.65 -1.53
C ASP A 83 -7.60 23.77 -0.21
N GLY A 84 -6.91 24.25 0.84
CA GLY A 84 -7.52 24.47 2.15
C GLY A 84 -7.66 23.22 3.02
N LEU A 85 -7.12 22.06 2.59
CA LEU A 85 -7.06 20.87 3.42
C LEU A 85 -6.00 21.09 4.52
N PRO A 86 -6.36 21.03 5.82
CA PRO A 86 -5.44 21.36 6.90
C PRO A 86 -4.28 20.36 7.03
N TYR A 87 -4.42 19.15 6.53
CA TYR A 87 -3.41 18.07 6.53
C TYR A 87 -2.97 17.70 5.11
N LYS A 88 -2.99 18.67 4.18
CA LYS A 88 -2.49 18.48 2.81
C LYS A 88 -1.04 18.02 2.80
N SER A 89 -0.69 17.18 1.83
CA SER A 89 0.68 16.72 1.61
C SER A 89 1.68 17.88 1.63
N GLN A 90 2.72 17.72 2.43
CA GLN A 90 3.85 18.66 2.52
C GLN A 90 4.99 18.29 1.55
N THR A 91 4.86 17.17 0.85
CA THR A 91 5.86 16.69 -0.11
C THR A 91 5.38 16.99 -1.54
N PRO A 92 6.08 17.83 -2.31
CA PRO A 92 5.70 18.13 -3.69
C PRO A 92 5.61 16.88 -4.55
N ASN A 93 4.56 16.79 -5.38
CA ASN A 93 4.29 15.67 -6.28
C ASN A 93 4.19 14.31 -5.58
N ARG A 94 3.73 14.27 -4.34
CA ARG A 94 3.41 13.05 -3.60
C ARG A 94 2.10 13.22 -2.85
N MET A 95 1.22 12.22 -2.92
CA MET A 95 -0.09 12.23 -2.29
C MET A 95 -0.55 10.81 -1.98
N HIS A 96 -1.12 10.59 -0.81
CA HIS A 96 -1.87 9.36 -0.52
C HIS A 96 -3.24 9.36 -1.23
N ALA A 97 -3.22 9.34 -2.57
CA ALA A 97 -4.42 9.39 -3.40
C ALA A 97 -5.16 8.04 -3.44
N CYS A 98 -4.48 6.93 -3.18
CA CYS A 98 -5.08 5.59 -3.08
C CYS A 98 -5.61 5.28 -1.66
N GLY A 99 -5.18 6.04 -0.65
CA GLY A 99 -5.68 5.92 0.72
C GLY A 99 -4.85 4.99 1.62
N HIS A 100 -3.58 4.74 1.26
CA HIS A 100 -2.69 3.88 2.04
C HIS A 100 -2.37 4.46 3.44
N ASP A 101 -2.46 5.77 3.63
CA ASP A 101 -2.47 6.42 4.94
C ASP A 101 -3.61 5.91 5.84
N GLY A 102 -4.80 5.74 5.26
CA GLY A 102 -5.97 5.17 5.92
C GLY A 102 -5.82 3.66 6.18
N HIS A 103 -5.25 2.91 5.24
CA HIS A 103 -5.00 1.47 5.42
C HIS A 103 -3.99 1.21 6.54
N THR A 104 -2.84 1.90 6.51
CA THR A 104 -1.81 1.85 7.56
C THR A 104 -2.39 2.21 8.92
N THR A 105 -3.16 3.31 8.99
CA THR A 105 -3.81 3.74 10.25
C THR A 105 -4.83 2.72 10.75
N THR A 106 -5.63 2.14 9.86
CA THR A 106 -6.61 1.10 10.22
C THR A 106 -5.92 -0.12 10.81
N LEU A 107 -4.81 -0.56 10.22
CA LEU A 107 -4.05 -1.70 10.73
C LEU A 107 -3.38 -1.39 12.07
N LEU A 108 -2.85 -0.18 12.28
CA LEU A 108 -2.37 0.28 13.60
C LEU A 108 -3.48 0.31 14.64
N GLY A 109 -4.70 0.72 14.26
CA GLY A 109 -5.87 0.69 15.13
C GLY A 109 -6.26 -0.73 15.53
N ALA A 110 -6.25 -1.67 14.59
CA ALA A 110 -6.46 -3.08 14.86
C ALA A 110 -5.40 -3.65 15.81
N ALA A 111 -4.12 -3.31 15.56
CA ALA A 111 -3.01 -3.72 16.43
C ALA A 111 -3.22 -3.23 17.87
N LYS A 112 -3.62 -1.97 18.03
CA LYS A 112 -3.89 -1.38 19.35
C LYS A 112 -5.02 -2.09 20.08
N ILE A 113 -6.15 -2.33 19.42
CA ILE A 113 -7.31 -3.02 20.00
C ILE A 113 -6.91 -4.44 20.43
N LEU A 114 -6.20 -5.18 19.57
CA LEU A 114 -5.78 -6.56 19.86
C LEU A 114 -4.72 -6.63 20.97
N ALA A 115 -3.79 -5.68 21.01
CA ALA A 115 -2.78 -5.61 22.07
C ALA A 115 -3.38 -5.27 23.45
N GLU A 116 -4.43 -4.43 23.49
CA GLU A 116 -5.12 -4.09 24.73
C GLU A 116 -6.07 -5.19 25.20
N SER A 117 -6.91 -5.73 24.31
CA SER A 117 -7.93 -6.72 24.67
C SER A 117 -7.33 -8.10 24.97
N LYS A 118 -6.37 -8.54 24.16
CA LYS A 118 -5.80 -9.89 24.20
C LYS A 118 -6.85 -11.00 24.20
N ASP A 119 -8.01 -10.73 23.61
CA ASP A 119 -9.17 -11.64 23.59
C ASP A 119 -9.06 -12.61 22.39
N PHE A 120 -7.93 -13.33 22.33
CA PHE A 120 -7.68 -14.39 21.36
C PHE A 120 -6.56 -15.31 21.87
N SER A 121 -6.37 -16.47 21.21
CA SER A 121 -5.24 -17.36 21.46
C SER A 121 -4.62 -17.76 20.12
N GLY A 122 -3.35 -17.36 19.92
CA GLY A 122 -2.62 -17.55 18.66
C GLY A 122 -1.65 -16.40 18.39
N THR A 123 -1.33 -16.21 17.13
CA THR A 123 -0.41 -15.14 16.68
C THR A 123 -1.07 -14.28 15.61
N VAL A 124 -0.94 -12.96 15.73
CA VAL A 124 -1.29 -12.00 14.67
C VAL A 124 -0.01 -11.37 14.14
N ARG A 125 0.16 -11.39 12.82
CA ARG A 125 1.22 -10.68 12.09
C ARG A 125 0.61 -9.42 11.47
N PHE A 126 1.09 -8.25 11.88
CA PHE A 126 0.74 -6.97 11.28
C PHE A 126 1.77 -6.66 10.21
N VAL A 127 1.37 -6.73 8.94
CA VAL A 127 2.28 -6.65 7.78
C VAL A 127 2.06 -5.31 7.09
N PHE A 128 3.02 -4.42 7.19
CA PHE A 128 3.01 -3.14 6.50
C PHE A 128 3.90 -3.25 5.27
N GLN A 129 3.25 -3.33 4.12
CA GLN A 129 3.89 -3.61 2.83
C GLN A 129 4.32 -2.30 2.15
N PRO A 130 5.59 -2.21 1.68
CA PRO A 130 6.05 -1.10 0.85
C PRO A 130 5.61 -1.28 -0.61
N ALA A 131 5.80 -0.25 -1.43
CA ALA A 131 5.82 -0.27 -2.89
C ALA A 131 4.66 -1.08 -3.53
N GLU A 132 3.44 -0.80 -3.12
CA GLU A 132 2.24 -1.42 -3.68
C GLU A 132 1.95 -0.87 -5.07
N GLU A 133 2.02 0.46 -5.24
CA GLU A 133 1.65 1.19 -6.45
C GLU A 133 2.40 0.73 -7.73
N PRO A 134 3.69 0.38 -7.69
CA PRO A 134 4.37 -0.24 -8.83
C PRO A 134 4.23 -1.77 -8.90
N GLY A 135 3.48 -2.41 -7.99
CA GLY A 135 3.31 -3.86 -7.93
C GLY A 135 4.55 -4.65 -7.49
N HIS A 136 5.50 -4.04 -6.78
CA HIS A 136 6.80 -4.66 -6.48
C HIS A 136 7.00 -5.04 -5.02
N GLY A 137 6.27 -4.43 -4.09
CA GLY A 137 6.54 -4.53 -2.65
C GLY A 137 6.28 -5.90 -2.06
N SER A 138 5.16 -6.53 -2.38
CA SER A 138 4.86 -7.89 -1.91
C SER A 138 5.90 -8.90 -2.40
N LYS A 139 6.29 -8.80 -3.67
CA LYS A 139 7.36 -9.63 -4.22
C LYS A 139 8.69 -9.40 -3.51
N ALA A 140 9.06 -8.15 -3.25
CA ALA A 140 10.30 -7.82 -2.54
C ALA A 140 10.31 -8.41 -1.11
N MET A 141 9.19 -8.36 -0.39
CA MET A 141 9.07 -8.98 0.93
C MET A 141 9.19 -10.51 0.86
N ILE A 142 8.56 -11.14 -0.15
CA ILE A 142 8.64 -12.60 -0.36
C ILE A 142 10.07 -13.02 -0.70
N ASP A 143 10.73 -12.31 -1.62
CA ASP A 143 12.12 -12.57 -2.01
C ASP A 143 13.10 -12.39 -0.83
N ASP A 144 12.76 -11.53 0.14
CA ASP A 144 13.50 -11.34 1.41
C ASP A 144 13.15 -12.40 2.49
N GLY A 145 12.44 -13.45 2.11
CA GLY A 145 12.11 -14.59 2.97
C GLY A 145 10.97 -14.34 3.94
N PHE A 146 10.00 -13.49 3.60
CA PHE A 146 8.87 -13.15 4.47
C PHE A 146 8.17 -14.40 5.03
N PHE A 147 7.76 -15.34 4.19
CA PHE A 147 7.03 -16.51 4.63
C PHE A 147 7.88 -17.52 5.41
N ASP A 148 9.20 -17.53 5.24
CA ASP A 148 10.11 -18.36 6.01
C ASP A 148 10.30 -17.79 7.43
N ARG A 149 10.37 -16.47 7.55
CA ARG A 149 10.57 -15.74 8.82
C ARG A 149 9.27 -15.51 9.59
N PHE A 150 8.19 -15.25 8.88
CA PHE A 150 6.88 -14.88 9.42
C PHE A 150 5.77 -15.76 8.83
N PRO A 151 5.78 -17.08 9.09
CA PRO A 151 4.74 -17.95 8.56
C PRO A 151 3.35 -17.50 9.03
N VAL A 152 2.36 -17.64 8.14
CA VAL A 152 0.95 -17.36 8.39
C VAL A 152 0.09 -18.49 7.79
N ASP A 153 -1.01 -18.82 8.45
CA ASP A 153 -2.00 -19.77 7.92
C ASP A 153 -2.96 -19.08 6.95
N GLU A 154 -3.28 -17.81 7.23
CA GLU A 154 -4.19 -16.99 6.42
C GLU A 154 -3.70 -15.54 6.39
N MET A 155 -3.97 -14.84 5.28
CA MET A 155 -3.63 -13.42 5.09
C MET A 155 -4.88 -12.63 4.70
N TYR A 156 -5.08 -11.48 5.35
CA TYR A 156 -6.17 -10.56 5.06
C TYR A 156 -5.64 -9.16 4.75
N GLY A 157 -6.24 -8.51 3.75
CA GLY A 157 -5.99 -7.11 3.41
C GLY A 157 -7.31 -6.36 3.23
N LEU A 158 -7.32 -5.10 3.58
CA LEU A 158 -8.44 -4.19 3.38
C LEU A 158 -8.01 -3.09 2.40
N HIS A 159 -8.91 -2.74 1.46
CA HIS A 159 -8.75 -1.55 0.62
C HIS A 159 -9.98 -0.65 0.73
N ASN A 160 -9.80 0.66 0.88
CA ASN A 160 -10.88 1.61 0.83
C ASN A 160 -11.46 1.71 -0.59
N MET A 161 -12.78 1.81 -0.67
CA MET A 161 -13.49 1.92 -1.95
C MET A 161 -14.53 3.06 -1.81
N PRO A 162 -14.20 4.30 -2.23
CA PRO A 162 -15.02 5.49 -1.98
C PRO A 162 -16.40 5.46 -2.65
N GLN A 163 -16.63 4.58 -3.63
CA GLN A 163 -17.93 4.37 -4.25
C GLN A 163 -18.94 3.59 -3.39
N TYR A 164 -18.50 2.95 -2.30
CA TYR A 164 -19.39 2.28 -1.37
C TYR A 164 -19.74 3.17 -0.17
N PRO A 165 -20.95 3.05 0.40
CA PRO A 165 -21.31 3.79 1.61
C PRO A 165 -20.36 3.48 2.78
N ALA A 166 -20.03 4.51 3.58
CA ALA A 166 -19.20 4.35 4.76
C ALA A 166 -19.78 3.30 5.73
N GLY A 167 -18.91 2.45 6.27
CA GLY A 167 -19.29 1.33 7.14
C GLY A 167 -19.70 0.06 6.39
N THR A 168 -19.69 0.06 5.06
CA THR A 168 -19.90 -1.15 4.26
C THR A 168 -18.57 -1.91 4.10
N ILE A 169 -18.62 -3.23 4.28
CA ILE A 169 -17.53 -4.15 3.92
C ILE A 169 -18.04 -5.03 2.78
N ALA A 170 -17.34 -4.99 1.65
CA ALA A 170 -17.64 -5.82 0.49
C ALA A 170 -16.56 -6.88 0.29
N MET A 171 -17.00 -8.12 0.03
CA MET A 171 -16.11 -9.24 -0.25
C MET A 171 -16.79 -10.25 -1.19
N ARG A 172 -16.00 -11.03 -1.90
CA ARG A 172 -16.50 -12.10 -2.77
C ARG A 172 -15.48 -13.23 -2.88
N ALA A 173 -15.96 -14.42 -3.22
CA ALA A 173 -15.08 -15.53 -3.59
C ALA A 173 -14.49 -15.31 -4.99
N GLY A 174 -13.25 -15.72 -5.20
CA GLY A 174 -12.51 -15.55 -6.44
C GLY A 174 -11.87 -14.16 -6.59
N GLY A 175 -11.57 -13.77 -7.82
CA GLY A 175 -10.94 -12.48 -8.10
C GLY A 175 -11.82 -11.30 -7.71
N ILE A 176 -11.26 -10.35 -6.98
CA ILE A 176 -11.94 -9.14 -6.51
C ILE A 176 -11.41 -7.87 -7.17
N MET A 177 -10.10 -7.80 -7.44
CA MET A 177 -9.43 -6.70 -8.13
C MET A 177 -9.07 -7.10 -9.55
N ALA A 178 -8.91 -6.10 -10.45
CA ALA A 178 -8.41 -6.32 -11.79
C ALA A 178 -6.94 -6.75 -11.77
N SER A 179 -6.50 -7.47 -12.80
CA SER A 179 -5.08 -7.65 -13.07
C SER A 179 -4.51 -6.42 -13.78
N GLU A 180 -3.23 -6.19 -13.60
CA GLU A 180 -2.47 -5.15 -14.28
C GLU A 180 -1.29 -5.80 -15.00
N ASP A 181 -1.13 -5.44 -16.29
CA ASP A 181 -0.01 -5.88 -17.12
C ASP A 181 0.66 -4.64 -17.74
N ASN A 182 1.89 -4.36 -17.35
CA ASN A 182 2.68 -3.25 -17.85
C ASN A 182 3.59 -3.72 -18.99
N PHE A 183 3.43 -3.14 -20.18
CA PHE A 183 4.28 -3.43 -21.32
C PHE A 183 4.69 -2.16 -22.06
N THR A 184 5.81 -2.23 -22.78
CA THR A 184 6.33 -1.13 -23.58
C THR A 184 6.50 -1.56 -25.03
N ILE A 185 5.85 -0.84 -25.95
CA ILE A 185 6.05 -1.03 -27.39
C ILE A 185 6.92 0.11 -27.92
N ARG A 186 8.04 -0.24 -28.54
CA ARG A 186 8.95 0.71 -29.15
C ARG A 186 8.93 0.57 -30.67
N ILE A 187 8.37 1.57 -31.34
CA ILE A 187 8.24 1.60 -32.80
C ILE A 187 9.36 2.42 -33.41
N LYS A 188 10.15 1.81 -34.30
CA LYS A 188 11.25 2.48 -34.99
C LYS A 188 10.85 2.82 -36.42
N GLY A 189 10.58 4.09 -36.67
CA GLY A 189 10.28 4.63 -38.01
C GLY A 189 11.54 4.94 -38.83
N LYS A 190 11.32 5.45 -40.05
CA LYS A 190 12.33 6.03 -40.93
C LYS A 190 11.87 7.41 -41.36
N GLY A 191 12.58 8.44 -40.96
CA GLY A 191 12.30 9.83 -41.36
C GLY A 191 12.67 10.11 -42.80
N GLY A 192 12.11 11.21 -43.36
CA GLY A 192 12.40 11.67 -44.70
C GLY A 192 11.67 13.00 -44.98
N HIS A 193 11.74 13.49 -46.23
CA HIS A 193 11.09 14.72 -46.61
C HIS A 193 9.56 14.54 -46.75
N ALA A 194 8.77 15.49 -46.26
CA ALA A 194 7.32 15.40 -46.23
C ALA A 194 6.66 15.25 -47.63
N SER A 195 7.33 15.71 -48.70
CA SER A 195 6.85 15.55 -50.08
C SER A 195 7.16 14.17 -50.69
N ALA A 196 7.86 13.29 -49.96
CA ALA A 196 8.23 11.96 -50.44
C ALA A 196 7.76 10.88 -49.42
N PRO A 197 6.44 10.71 -49.22
CA PRO A 197 5.90 9.78 -48.23
C PRO A 197 6.17 8.32 -48.56
N ASP A 198 6.44 7.99 -49.80
CA ASP A 198 6.75 6.64 -50.29
C ASP A 198 8.09 6.11 -49.82
N VAL A 199 9.04 6.96 -49.38
CA VAL A 199 10.37 6.55 -48.89
C VAL A 199 10.51 6.62 -47.37
N VAL A 200 9.48 7.06 -46.65
CA VAL A 200 9.46 7.15 -45.19
C VAL A 200 8.65 5.98 -44.58
N ARG A 201 8.88 5.76 -43.29
CA ARG A 201 8.02 4.88 -42.46
C ARG A 201 7.58 5.67 -41.24
N ASP A 202 6.36 6.13 -41.31
CA ASP A 202 5.76 6.89 -40.18
C ASP A 202 5.41 5.96 -39.02
N PRO A 203 6.05 6.09 -37.85
CA PRO A 203 5.73 5.27 -36.69
C PRO A 203 4.36 5.61 -36.07
N LEU A 204 3.82 6.81 -36.32
CA LEU A 204 2.55 7.26 -35.74
C LEU A 204 1.37 6.44 -36.26
N VAL A 205 1.33 6.15 -37.55
CA VAL A 205 0.25 5.33 -38.16
C VAL A 205 0.25 3.94 -37.53
N THR A 206 1.42 3.29 -37.46
CA THR A 206 1.56 1.97 -36.82
C THR A 206 1.19 2.03 -35.34
N ALA A 207 1.55 3.09 -34.61
CA ALA A 207 1.15 3.27 -33.21
C ALA A 207 -0.36 3.35 -33.07
N ALA A 208 -1.02 4.12 -33.92
CA ALA A 208 -2.48 4.25 -33.90
C ALA A 208 -3.19 2.91 -34.19
N GLU A 209 -2.69 2.13 -35.17
CA GLU A 209 -3.21 0.80 -35.48
C GLU A 209 -3.08 -0.15 -34.28
N ILE A 210 -1.93 -0.15 -33.59
CA ILE A 210 -1.71 -0.96 -32.40
C ILE A 210 -2.70 -0.58 -31.29
N VAL A 211 -2.86 0.73 -31.01
CA VAL A 211 -3.80 1.20 -29.97
C VAL A 211 -5.25 0.78 -30.29
N CYS A 212 -5.63 0.79 -31.57
CA CYS A 212 -6.97 0.36 -31.97
C CYS A 212 -7.17 -1.18 -31.91
N ALA A 213 -6.08 -1.93 -31.90
CA ALA A 213 -6.10 -3.41 -31.84
C ALA A 213 -6.06 -3.96 -30.39
N LEU A 214 -5.64 -3.14 -29.41
CA LEU A 214 -5.62 -3.45 -27.98
C LEU A 214 -6.98 -3.20 -27.33
#